data_dfc69b7ddba21ff2aa43e5fd4a1dd658
#
_entry.id   dfc69b7ddba21ff2aa43e5fd4a1dd658
#
_cell.length_a   1.000
_cell.length_b   1.000
_cell.length_c   1.000
_cell.angle_alpha   90.00
_cell.angle_beta   90.00
_cell.angle_gamma   90.00
#
_symmetry.space_group_name_H-M   'P 1'
#
loop_
_entity.id
_entity.type
_entity.pdbx_description
1 polymer ?
#
loop_
_entity_poly.entity_id
_entity_poly.type
_entity_poly.pdbx_seq_one_letter_code
_entity_poly.pdbx_strand_id
1 'polypeptide(L)'
;MDWKNKALKILKERFDSDSFHAAEAVDLLGHELGYKPGTTYRLLKELADSGKLMKVGYGIYRAGEPKEKLFISPSLPPSMERARKLLLNKGVEFMITGPSVLFNYMHLLPRRMIHLIYALKGAGEYVADLLGDEFEVLVNPTEEEVNVAFNIAEKDLVVVREYSNLYGGREGVASIERALVDLYFESTRHRIPFPVDETGRIILSAFRNAKLDFAKLNKSASRRGINGELRAIIGMAGIDVPAEMTKNVKRNRYVESIISALRRGI
;
A
#
# COMPACT_ATOMS: atom_id res chain seq x y z
N MET A 1 -21.68 -13.94 -28.94
CA MET A 1 -21.23 -13.12 -27.78
C MET A 1 -20.40 -14.04 -26.91
N ASP A 2 -19.17 -13.64 -26.61
CA ASP A 2 -18.26 -14.45 -25.76
C ASP A 2 -18.91 -14.64 -24.39
N TRP A 3 -18.85 -15.86 -23.84
CA TRP A 3 -19.43 -16.22 -22.54
C TRP A 3 -18.93 -15.33 -21.40
N LYS A 4 -17.66 -14.86 -21.48
CA LYS A 4 -17.07 -13.92 -20.54
C LYS A 4 -17.73 -12.54 -20.58
N ASN A 5 -18.04 -12.06 -21.76
CA ASN A 5 -18.72 -10.78 -21.95
C ASN A 5 -20.19 -10.83 -21.46
N LYS A 6 -20.85 -12.00 -21.59
CA LYS A 6 -22.20 -12.20 -21.04
C LYS A 6 -22.19 -12.14 -19.52
N ALA A 7 -21.25 -12.83 -18.88
CA ALA A 7 -21.09 -12.80 -17.44
C ALA A 7 -20.71 -11.40 -16.92
N LEU A 8 -19.80 -10.71 -17.60
CA LEU A 8 -19.43 -9.33 -17.24
C LEU A 8 -20.63 -8.38 -17.32
N LYS A 9 -21.49 -8.54 -18.32
CA LYS A 9 -22.70 -7.74 -18.46
C LYS A 9 -23.63 -7.94 -17.26
N ILE A 10 -23.89 -9.18 -16.86
CA ILE A 10 -24.73 -9.53 -15.70
C ILE A 10 -24.14 -8.93 -14.41
N LEU A 11 -22.81 -9.05 -14.21
CA LEU A 11 -22.15 -8.46 -13.04
C LEU A 11 -22.29 -6.93 -13.02
N LYS A 12 -22.13 -6.26 -14.17
CA LYS A 12 -22.32 -4.81 -14.29
C LYS A 12 -23.76 -4.39 -14.03
N GLU A 13 -24.74 -5.11 -14.58
CA GLU A 13 -26.15 -4.80 -14.38
C GLU A 13 -26.61 -5.00 -12.93
N ARG A 14 -26.04 -5.99 -12.22
CA ARG A 14 -26.44 -6.30 -10.84
C ARG A 14 -25.76 -5.41 -9.81
N PHE A 15 -24.47 -5.13 -9.99
CA PHE A 15 -23.66 -4.44 -9.01
C PHE A 15 -23.31 -2.98 -9.40
N ASP A 16 -23.61 -2.61 -10.66
CA ASP A 16 -23.30 -1.29 -11.21
C ASP A 16 -21.87 -0.82 -10.86
N SER A 17 -21.73 0.24 -10.10
CA SER A 17 -20.45 0.74 -9.60
C SER A 17 -20.12 0.27 -8.18
N ASP A 18 -20.96 -0.54 -7.56
CA ASP A 18 -20.75 -1.05 -6.22
C ASP A 18 -19.74 -2.18 -6.17
N SER A 19 -19.11 -2.33 -5.01
CA SER A 19 -18.22 -3.46 -4.74
C SER A 19 -19.05 -4.68 -4.33
N PHE A 20 -18.64 -5.87 -4.77
CA PHE A 20 -19.30 -7.13 -4.45
C PHE A 20 -18.26 -8.19 -4.04
N HIS A 21 -18.68 -9.12 -3.20
CA HIS A 21 -17.86 -10.27 -2.84
C HIS A 21 -17.89 -11.33 -3.95
N ALA A 22 -16.77 -12.06 -4.09
CA ALA A 22 -16.70 -13.17 -5.05
C ALA A 22 -17.78 -14.24 -4.82
N ALA A 23 -18.22 -14.45 -3.57
CA ALA A 23 -19.31 -15.35 -3.22
C ALA A 23 -20.64 -14.88 -3.84
N GLU A 24 -20.95 -13.58 -3.79
CA GLU A 24 -22.16 -13.02 -4.42
C GLU A 24 -22.17 -13.21 -5.93
N ALA A 25 -20.98 -13.08 -6.55
CA ALA A 25 -20.83 -13.37 -7.98
C ALA A 25 -20.99 -14.87 -8.29
N VAL A 26 -20.55 -15.76 -7.40
CA VAL A 26 -20.75 -17.22 -7.53
C VAL A 26 -22.23 -17.54 -7.50
N ASP A 27 -22.98 -17.00 -6.55
CA ASP A 27 -24.42 -17.22 -6.44
C ASP A 27 -25.17 -16.66 -7.65
N LEU A 28 -24.86 -15.42 -8.05
CA LEU A 28 -25.48 -14.76 -9.19
C LEU A 28 -25.22 -15.50 -10.50
N LEU A 29 -23.95 -15.77 -10.83
CA LEU A 29 -23.60 -16.42 -12.10
C LEU A 29 -23.95 -17.93 -12.09
N GLY A 30 -24.02 -18.54 -10.92
CA GLY A 30 -24.55 -19.88 -10.75
C GLY A 30 -26.03 -19.94 -11.11
N HIS A 31 -26.82 -18.99 -10.64
CA HIS A 31 -28.25 -18.89 -10.94
C HIS A 31 -28.53 -18.49 -12.39
N GLU A 32 -27.86 -17.45 -12.89
CA GLU A 32 -28.14 -16.87 -14.22
C GLU A 32 -27.53 -17.66 -15.38
N LEU A 33 -26.38 -18.31 -15.18
CA LEU A 33 -25.61 -18.95 -16.25
C LEU A 33 -25.27 -20.42 -15.98
N GLY A 34 -25.61 -20.94 -14.80
CA GLY A 34 -25.27 -22.31 -14.40
C GLY A 34 -23.77 -22.53 -14.14
N TYR A 35 -23.01 -21.49 -13.81
CA TYR A 35 -21.57 -21.61 -13.62
C TYR A 35 -21.25 -22.27 -12.28
N LYS A 36 -20.29 -23.20 -12.32
CA LYS A 36 -19.74 -23.78 -11.09
C LYS A 36 -18.85 -22.75 -10.36
N PRO A 37 -18.75 -22.82 -9.03
CA PRO A 37 -17.93 -21.88 -8.24
C PRO A 37 -16.51 -21.68 -8.76
N GLY A 38 -15.81 -22.79 -9.09
CA GLY A 38 -14.45 -22.71 -9.64
C GLY A 38 -14.35 -21.98 -10.99
N THR A 39 -15.38 -22.10 -11.84
CA THR A 39 -15.46 -21.37 -13.11
C THR A 39 -15.62 -19.87 -12.86
N THR A 40 -16.49 -19.50 -11.90
CA THR A 40 -16.71 -18.10 -11.53
C THR A 40 -15.46 -17.47 -10.93
N TYR A 41 -14.77 -18.13 -9.99
CA TYR A 41 -13.51 -17.60 -9.42
C TYR A 41 -12.45 -17.39 -10.50
N ARG A 42 -12.30 -18.34 -11.43
CA ARG A 42 -11.36 -18.19 -12.55
C ARG A 42 -11.76 -17.02 -13.47
N LEU A 43 -13.03 -16.90 -13.78
CA LEU A 43 -13.56 -15.79 -14.59
C LEU A 43 -13.32 -14.44 -13.93
N LEU A 44 -13.63 -14.30 -12.64
CA LEU A 44 -13.39 -13.06 -11.90
C LEU A 44 -11.91 -12.65 -11.93
N LYS A 45 -11.01 -13.64 -11.77
CA LYS A 45 -9.58 -13.41 -11.90
C LYS A 45 -9.21 -12.92 -13.30
N GLU A 46 -9.64 -13.63 -14.35
CA GLU A 46 -9.35 -13.26 -15.74
C GLU A 46 -9.92 -11.87 -16.12
N LEU A 47 -11.11 -11.53 -15.62
CA LEU A 47 -11.70 -10.21 -15.85
C LEU A 47 -10.93 -9.10 -15.09
N ALA A 48 -10.44 -9.40 -13.90
CA ALA A 48 -9.60 -8.48 -13.15
C ALA A 48 -8.22 -8.30 -13.81
N ASP A 49 -7.59 -9.39 -14.25
CA ASP A 49 -6.30 -9.36 -14.94
C ASP A 49 -6.37 -8.59 -16.26
N SER A 50 -7.51 -8.68 -16.95
CA SER A 50 -7.79 -7.92 -18.19
C SER A 50 -8.29 -6.49 -17.95
N GLY A 51 -8.39 -6.03 -16.69
CA GLY A 51 -8.84 -4.68 -16.34
C GLY A 51 -10.36 -4.43 -16.54
N LYS A 52 -11.14 -5.46 -16.86
CA LYS A 52 -12.62 -5.36 -17.03
C LYS A 52 -13.37 -5.35 -15.70
N LEU A 53 -12.76 -5.88 -14.65
CA LEU A 53 -13.18 -5.73 -13.25
C LEU A 53 -12.01 -5.14 -12.45
N MET A 54 -12.34 -4.39 -11.43
CA MET A 54 -11.35 -3.91 -10.45
C MET A 54 -11.40 -4.82 -9.23
N LYS A 55 -10.25 -5.40 -8.83
CA LYS A 55 -10.09 -6.08 -7.54
C LYS A 55 -9.81 -5.03 -6.48
N VAL A 56 -10.77 -4.80 -5.58
CA VAL A 56 -10.68 -3.76 -4.53
C VAL A 56 -10.27 -4.32 -3.17
N GLY A 57 -10.24 -5.66 -3.02
CA GLY A 57 -9.81 -6.33 -1.80
C GLY A 57 -9.73 -7.84 -1.97
N TYR A 58 -9.47 -8.57 -0.89
CA TYR A 58 -9.47 -10.03 -0.91
C TYR A 58 -10.88 -10.55 -1.20
N GLY A 59 -11.03 -11.18 -2.37
CA GLY A 59 -12.35 -11.66 -2.82
C GLY A 59 -13.38 -10.56 -3.07
N ILE A 60 -12.99 -9.28 -3.13
CA ILE A 60 -13.89 -8.16 -3.39
C ILE A 60 -13.54 -7.55 -4.74
N TYR A 61 -14.56 -7.41 -5.57
CA TYR A 61 -14.46 -6.88 -6.92
C TYR A 61 -15.44 -5.72 -7.11
N ARG A 62 -15.18 -4.89 -8.11
CA ARG A 62 -16.09 -3.84 -8.58
C ARG A 62 -16.28 -3.99 -10.07
N ALA A 63 -17.54 -3.99 -10.52
CA ALA A 63 -17.89 -3.92 -11.93
C ALA A 63 -17.83 -2.46 -12.38
N GLY A 64 -17.05 -2.16 -13.42
CA GLY A 64 -16.94 -0.80 -13.98
C GLY A 64 -15.70 -0.69 -14.85
N GLU A 65 -15.71 0.27 -15.77
CA GLU A 65 -14.47 0.69 -16.42
C GLU A 65 -13.53 1.23 -15.34
N PRO A 66 -12.21 1.09 -15.49
CA PRO A 66 -11.31 1.76 -14.58
C PRO A 66 -11.66 3.25 -14.62
N LYS A 67 -12.35 3.73 -13.57
CA LYS A 67 -12.50 5.18 -13.38
C LYS A 67 -11.10 5.74 -13.55
N GLU A 68 -10.97 6.87 -14.25
CA GLU A 68 -9.71 7.58 -14.34
C GLU A 68 -9.01 7.48 -12.98
N LYS A 69 -7.77 7.02 -12.97
CA LYS A 69 -7.00 6.88 -11.72
C LYS A 69 -7.13 8.18 -10.95
N LEU A 70 -7.87 8.17 -9.86
CA LEU A 70 -8.18 9.36 -9.11
C LEU A 70 -6.92 9.84 -8.38
N PHE A 71 -6.73 11.15 -8.31
CA PHE A 71 -5.88 11.74 -7.28
C PHE A 71 -6.53 11.47 -5.94
N ILE A 72 -6.12 10.36 -5.29
CA ILE A 72 -6.58 10.05 -3.95
C ILE A 72 -5.66 10.82 -3.00
N SER A 73 -6.23 11.78 -2.29
CA SER A 73 -5.53 12.38 -1.16
C SER A 73 -5.21 11.30 -0.13
N PRO A 74 -3.99 11.26 0.42
CA PRO A 74 -3.67 10.33 1.47
C PRO A 74 -4.69 10.46 2.61
N SER A 75 -5.27 9.35 3.04
CA SER A 75 -6.08 9.27 4.26
C SER A 75 -5.30 8.49 5.31
N LEU A 76 -5.51 8.81 6.57
CA LEU A 76 -4.86 8.16 7.68
C LEU A 76 -5.86 7.32 8.48
N PRO A 77 -5.42 6.25 9.16
CA PRO A 77 -6.22 5.60 10.19
C PRO A 77 -6.65 6.62 11.26
N PRO A 78 -7.83 6.45 11.90
CA PRO A 78 -8.35 7.43 12.86
C PRO A 78 -7.38 7.77 14.01
N SER A 79 -6.63 6.79 14.53
CA SER A 79 -5.60 7.00 15.55
C SER A 79 -4.48 7.92 15.03
N MET A 80 -3.98 7.68 13.82
CA MET A 80 -2.93 8.51 13.24
C MET A 80 -3.43 9.89 12.82
N GLU A 81 -4.70 10.05 12.50
CA GLU A 81 -5.28 11.38 12.25
C GLU A 81 -5.37 12.19 13.56
N ARG A 82 -5.67 11.55 14.71
CA ARG A 82 -5.57 12.21 16.03
C ARG A 82 -4.14 12.61 16.35
N ALA A 83 -3.18 11.69 16.17
CA ALA A 83 -1.75 11.96 16.34
C ALA A 83 -1.28 13.14 15.47
N ARG A 84 -1.68 13.17 14.19
CA ARG A 84 -1.39 14.28 13.27
C ARG A 84 -1.88 15.62 13.81
N LYS A 85 -3.15 15.68 14.23
CA LYS A 85 -3.74 16.91 14.78
C LYS A 85 -3.01 17.37 16.04
N LEU A 86 -2.69 16.44 16.94
CA LEU A 86 -1.94 16.73 18.16
C LEU A 86 -0.57 17.35 17.84
N LEU A 87 0.21 16.69 16.98
CA LEU A 87 1.55 17.15 16.60
C LEU A 87 1.51 18.53 15.89
N LEU A 88 0.55 18.76 15.00
CA LEU A 88 0.35 20.06 14.36
C LEU A 88 0.03 21.15 15.38
N ASN A 89 -0.88 20.89 16.32
CA ASN A 89 -1.27 21.83 17.35
C ASN A 89 -0.12 22.18 18.31
N LYS A 90 0.84 21.26 18.45
CA LYS A 90 2.07 21.46 19.25
C LYS A 90 3.21 22.11 18.45
N GLY A 91 2.99 22.44 17.17
CA GLY A 91 3.99 23.06 16.31
C GLY A 91 5.17 22.17 15.95
N VAL A 92 5.00 20.84 16.02
CA VAL A 92 6.05 19.88 15.66
C VAL A 92 6.19 19.83 14.13
N GLU A 93 7.40 19.84 13.63
CA GLU A 93 7.69 19.50 12.22
C GLU A 93 7.89 17.99 12.09
N PHE A 94 6.95 17.36 11.41
CA PHE A 94 6.90 15.90 11.22
C PHE A 94 6.29 15.51 9.89
N MET A 95 6.39 14.23 9.57
CA MET A 95 5.72 13.61 8.42
C MET A 95 5.34 12.18 8.72
N ILE A 96 4.04 11.89 8.76
CA ILE A 96 3.51 10.53 8.78
C ILE A 96 3.68 9.92 7.40
N THR A 97 4.22 8.69 7.33
CA THR A 97 4.55 8.02 6.06
C THR A 97 4.33 6.51 6.14
N GLY A 98 4.72 5.79 5.09
CA GLY A 98 4.71 4.33 5.04
C GLY A 98 3.33 3.71 5.24
N PRO A 99 3.20 2.69 6.14
CA PRO A 99 1.99 1.90 6.28
C PRO A 99 0.74 2.73 6.56
N SER A 100 0.84 3.78 7.38
CA SER A 100 -0.30 4.64 7.75
C SER A 100 -0.92 5.35 6.56
N VAL A 101 -0.09 5.85 5.65
CA VAL A 101 -0.53 6.55 4.42
C VAL A 101 -1.05 5.56 3.38
N LEU A 102 -0.56 4.34 3.43
CA LEU A 102 -0.84 3.30 2.44
C LEU A 102 -1.88 2.28 2.91
N PHE A 103 -2.53 2.50 4.06
CA PHE A 103 -3.40 1.49 4.65
C PHE A 103 -4.56 1.09 3.74
N ASN A 104 -5.09 2.00 2.92
CA ASN A 104 -6.13 1.71 1.92
C ASN A 104 -5.67 0.78 0.79
N TYR A 105 -4.37 0.57 0.63
CA TYR A 105 -3.79 -0.32 -0.38
C TYR A 105 -3.40 -1.68 0.20
N MET A 106 -3.54 -1.87 1.52
CA MET A 106 -3.27 -3.15 2.18
C MET A 106 -4.34 -4.18 1.82
N HIS A 107 -3.93 -5.44 1.72
CA HIS A 107 -4.85 -6.55 1.48
C HIS A 107 -5.39 -7.13 2.78
N LEU A 108 -4.58 -7.08 3.82
CA LEU A 108 -4.90 -7.52 5.16
C LEU A 108 -4.50 -6.43 6.15
N LEU A 109 -5.45 -6.04 7.00
CA LEU A 109 -5.12 -5.19 8.14
C LEU A 109 -4.58 -6.07 9.25
N PRO A 110 -3.34 -5.88 9.70
CA PRO A 110 -2.79 -6.63 10.81
C PRO A 110 -3.53 -6.26 12.10
N ARG A 111 -3.51 -7.16 13.08
CA ARG A 111 -4.13 -6.90 14.40
C ARG A 111 -3.50 -5.68 15.09
N ARG A 112 -2.22 -5.45 14.85
CA ARG A 112 -1.47 -4.28 15.31
C ARG A 112 -0.75 -3.65 14.14
N MET A 113 -0.79 -2.33 14.07
CA MET A 113 -0.15 -1.57 13.03
C MET A 113 1.24 -1.10 13.46
N ILE A 114 2.13 -0.99 12.48
CA ILE A 114 3.36 -0.22 12.61
C ILE A 114 3.14 1.08 11.86
N HIS A 115 3.32 2.17 12.56
CA HIS A 115 3.25 3.52 12.00
C HIS A 115 4.66 4.10 11.89
N LEU A 116 4.89 4.91 10.87
CA LEU A 116 6.15 5.61 10.66
C LEU A 116 5.92 7.12 10.74
N ILE A 117 6.68 7.76 11.60
CA ILE A 117 6.73 9.22 11.70
C ILE A 117 8.19 9.67 11.48
N TYR A 118 8.39 10.53 10.52
CA TYR A 118 9.65 11.24 10.37
C TYR A 118 9.55 12.59 11.04
N ALA A 119 10.48 12.90 11.93
CA ALA A 119 10.57 14.16 12.65
C ALA A 119 11.88 14.88 12.31
N LEU A 120 11.95 16.18 12.55
CA LEU A 120 13.22 16.88 12.49
C LEU A 120 14.15 16.39 13.59
N LYS A 121 15.44 16.44 13.30
CA LYS A 121 16.48 16.03 14.24
C LYS A 121 16.37 16.79 15.57
N GLY A 122 16.30 16.03 16.66
CA GLY A 122 16.12 16.53 18.02
C GLY A 122 14.66 16.64 18.47
N ALA A 123 13.68 16.33 17.61
CA ALA A 123 12.26 16.36 17.96
C ALA A 123 11.69 14.97 18.32
N GLY A 124 12.48 13.90 18.15
CA GLY A 124 12.00 12.53 18.29
C GLY A 124 11.43 12.23 19.69
N GLU A 125 12.16 12.55 20.75
CA GLU A 125 11.72 12.32 22.13
C GLU A 125 10.45 13.12 22.46
N TYR A 126 10.37 14.37 21.98
CA TYR A 126 9.17 15.16 22.19
C TYR A 126 7.94 14.57 21.47
N VAL A 127 8.13 14.00 20.28
CA VAL A 127 7.06 13.24 19.58
C VAL A 127 6.68 12.01 20.39
N ALA A 128 7.65 11.29 20.97
CA ALA A 128 7.39 10.12 21.79
C ALA A 128 6.59 10.47 23.05
N ASP A 129 6.97 11.52 23.76
CA ASP A 129 6.23 12.01 24.92
C ASP A 129 4.77 12.37 24.59
N LEU A 130 4.55 13.03 23.46
CA LEU A 130 3.20 13.42 23.03
C LEU A 130 2.30 12.24 22.64
N LEU A 131 2.86 11.15 22.16
CA LEU A 131 2.11 10.01 21.61
C LEU A 131 2.09 8.79 22.54
N GLY A 132 2.90 8.75 23.59
CA GLY A 132 3.10 7.59 24.47
C GLY A 132 1.83 7.08 25.18
N ASP A 133 0.83 7.95 25.38
CA ASP A 133 -0.44 7.54 25.97
C ASP A 133 -1.25 6.62 25.05
N GLU A 134 -1.21 6.83 23.74
CA GLU A 134 -2.00 6.09 22.74
C GLU A 134 -1.20 4.98 22.05
N PHE A 135 0.13 5.14 21.94
CA PHE A 135 1.00 4.24 21.16
C PHE A 135 2.19 3.74 21.98
N GLU A 136 2.76 2.62 21.56
CA GLU A 136 4.14 2.28 21.88
C GLU A 136 5.05 3.05 20.93
N VAL A 137 5.95 3.90 21.44
CA VAL A 137 6.77 4.80 20.60
C VAL A 137 8.25 4.50 20.78
N LEU A 138 8.94 4.29 19.66
CA LEU A 138 10.39 4.10 19.61
C LEU A 138 11.05 5.19 18.76
N VAL A 139 12.10 5.81 19.27
CA VAL A 139 12.87 6.88 18.58
C VAL A 139 14.17 6.31 18.04
N ASN A 140 14.38 6.41 16.73
CA ASN A 140 15.55 5.90 16.02
C ASN A 140 15.94 4.44 16.38
N PRO A 141 14.96 3.53 16.56
CA PRO A 141 15.26 2.19 17.04
C PRO A 141 16.08 1.37 16.05
N THR A 142 16.81 0.41 16.57
CA THR A 142 17.43 -0.68 15.81
C THR A 142 16.39 -1.68 15.34
N GLU A 143 16.78 -2.59 14.43
CA GLU A 143 15.94 -3.71 13.99
C GLU A 143 15.48 -4.58 15.17
N GLU A 144 16.38 -4.86 16.11
CA GLU A 144 16.10 -5.72 17.27
C GLU A 144 15.07 -5.07 18.21
N GLU A 145 15.24 -3.79 18.53
CA GLU A 145 14.30 -3.04 19.39
C GLU A 145 12.90 -2.98 18.79
N VAL A 146 12.79 -2.73 17.48
CA VAL A 146 11.49 -2.73 16.79
C VAL A 146 10.84 -4.12 16.84
N ASN A 147 11.62 -5.18 16.60
CA ASN A 147 11.09 -6.56 16.63
C ASN A 147 10.63 -6.96 18.03
N VAL A 148 11.41 -6.63 19.06
CA VAL A 148 11.04 -6.90 20.46
C VAL A 148 9.75 -6.15 20.80
N ALA A 149 9.72 -4.85 20.60
CA ALA A 149 8.55 -4.02 20.91
C ALA A 149 7.30 -4.50 20.14
N PHE A 150 7.41 -4.80 18.85
CA PHE A 150 6.27 -5.27 18.05
C PHE A 150 5.69 -6.58 18.55
N ASN A 151 6.51 -7.47 19.12
CA ASN A 151 6.05 -8.75 19.64
C ASN A 151 5.37 -8.64 21.01
N ILE A 152 5.80 -7.71 21.87
CA ILE A 152 5.32 -7.59 23.26
C ILE A 152 4.30 -6.47 23.46
N ALA A 153 4.30 -5.43 22.63
CA ALA A 153 3.41 -4.29 22.80
C ALA A 153 1.93 -4.69 22.70
N GLU A 154 1.11 -4.08 23.52
CA GLU A 154 -0.35 -4.21 23.45
C GLU A 154 -0.99 -3.16 22.54
N LYS A 155 -0.31 -2.02 22.38
CA LYS A 155 -0.70 -0.88 21.53
C LYS A 155 -0.11 -1.01 20.12
N ASP A 156 -0.61 -0.20 19.20
CA ASP A 156 0.06 0.01 17.91
C ASP A 156 1.44 0.64 18.12
N LEU A 157 2.40 0.25 17.29
CA LEU A 157 3.77 0.71 17.38
C LEU A 157 4.00 1.92 16.46
N VAL A 158 4.55 2.99 17.02
CA VAL A 158 5.03 4.14 16.25
C VAL A 158 6.56 4.14 16.24
N VAL A 159 7.16 4.04 15.07
CA VAL A 159 8.60 4.22 14.87
C VAL A 159 8.85 5.65 14.41
N VAL A 160 9.52 6.42 15.21
CA VAL A 160 9.98 7.78 14.91
C VAL A 160 11.40 7.71 14.34
N ARG A 161 11.62 8.29 13.16
CA ARG A 161 12.95 8.48 12.58
C ARG A 161 13.27 9.96 12.46
N GLU A 162 14.45 10.35 12.89
CA GLU A 162 14.88 11.74 12.81
C GLU A 162 15.68 12.02 11.53
N TYR A 163 15.36 13.10 10.87
CA TYR A 163 16.02 13.57 9.65
C TYR A 163 16.33 15.06 9.72
N SER A 164 17.38 15.47 9.01
CA SER A 164 17.77 16.89 8.94
C SER A 164 16.76 17.75 8.16
N ASN A 165 15.98 17.16 7.29
CA ASN A 165 14.90 17.81 6.54
C ASN A 165 13.80 16.82 6.17
N LEU A 166 12.58 17.33 6.08
CA LEU A 166 11.41 16.60 5.61
C LEU A 166 11.02 17.09 4.23
N TYR A 167 10.67 16.17 3.33
CA TYR A 167 10.25 16.49 1.96
C TYR A 167 9.25 15.47 1.44
N GLY A 168 8.43 15.87 0.44
CA GLY A 168 7.49 14.97 -0.22
C GLY A 168 6.20 14.72 0.56
N GLY A 169 5.87 15.63 1.48
CA GLY A 169 4.62 15.64 2.23
C GLY A 169 3.97 17.01 2.26
N ARG A 170 2.75 17.06 2.76
CA ARG A 170 1.98 18.27 3.01
C ARG A 170 1.20 18.10 4.31
N GLU A 171 1.18 19.14 5.15
CA GLU A 171 0.43 19.14 6.41
C GLU A 171 0.71 17.92 7.31
N GLY A 172 1.99 17.53 7.39
CA GLY A 172 2.40 16.40 8.22
C GLY A 172 2.13 15.00 7.61
N VAL A 173 1.71 14.91 6.34
CA VAL A 173 1.42 13.62 5.66
C VAL A 173 2.24 13.51 4.38
N ALA A 174 2.89 12.37 4.19
CA ALA A 174 3.63 12.06 2.96
C ALA A 174 2.68 11.91 1.77
N SER A 175 3.15 12.23 0.56
CA SER A 175 2.44 11.79 -0.64
C SER A 175 2.48 10.27 -0.78
N ILE A 176 1.57 9.70 -1.55
CA ILE A 176 1.52 8.24 -1.78
C ILE A 176 2.85 7.73 -2.35
N GLU A 177 3.42 8.46 -3.31
CA GLU A 177 4.72 8.12 -3.92
C GLU A 177 5.85 8.09 -2.89
N ARG A 178 5.86 9.07 -1.98
CA ARG A 178 6.84 9.13 -0.90
C ARG A 178 6.64 7.98 0.08
N ALA A 179 5.40 7.72 0.48
CA ALA A 179 5.06 6.65 1.42
C ALA A 179 5.43 5.26 0.88
N LEU A 180 5.23 5.00 -0.43
CA LEU A 180 5.67 3.76 -1.10
C LEU A 180 7.19 3.57 -1.01
N VAL A 181 7.94 4.63 -1.27
CA VAL A 181 9.40 4.62 -1.17
C VAL A 181 9.86 4.36 0.26
N ASP A 182 9.25 5.05 1.22
CA ASP A 182 9.61 4.92 2.63
C ASP A 182 9.24 3.53 3.17
N LEU A 183 8.06 2.98 2.83
CA LEU A 183 7.68 1.63 3.22
C LEU A 183 8.70 0.61 2.72
N TYR A 184 9.06 0.65 1.43
CA TYR A 184 10.05 -0.25 0.87
C TYR A 184 11.43 -0.09 1.56
N PHE A 185 11.86 1.15 1.77
CA PHE A 185 13.14 1.46 2.42
C PHE A 185 13.18 0.94 3.87
N GLU A 186 12.17 1.23 4.66
CA GLU A 186 12.11 0.82 6.07
C GLU A 186 12.02 -0.72 6.20
N SER A 187 11.24 -1.37 5.34
CA SER A 187 11.12 -2.84 5.34
C SER A 187 12.41 -3.55 4.92
N THR A 188 13.22 -2.94 4.04
CA THR A 188 14.38 -3.61 3.46
C THR A 188 15.72 -3.17 4.04
N ARG A 189 15.82 -1.94 4.56
CA ARG A 189 17.06 -1.37 5.12
C ARG A 189 17.05 -1.32 6.64
N HIS A 190 15.95 -0.84 7.22
CA HIS A 190 15.76 -0.79 8.66
C HIS A 190 15.04 -2.03 9.21
N ARG A 191 14.54 -2.88 8.32
CA ARG A 191 13.92 -4.17 8.61
C ARG A 191 12.84 -4.10 9.67
N ILE A 192 11.99 -3.07 9.57
CA ILE A 192 10.79 -3.05 10.40
C ILE A 192 10.01 -4.37 10.15
N PRO A 193 9.31 -4.94 11.14
CA PRO A 193 8.58 -6.19 11.02
C PRO A 193 7.31 -6.01 10.17
N PHE A 194 7.51 -5.57 8.92
CA PHE A 194 6.50 -5.46 7.90
C PHE A 194 6.81 -6.44 6.77
N PRO A 195 5.88 -7.37 6.42
CA PRO A 195 6.15 -8.41 5.46
C PRO A 195 6.55 -7.85 4.09
N VAL A 196 7.67 -8.32 3.54
CA VAL A 196 8.21 -7.83 2.27
C VAL A 196 7.29 -8.16 1.09
N ASP A 197 6.58 -9.29 1.14
CA ASP A 197 5.58 -9.67 0.14
C ASP A 197 4.34 -8.76 0.21
N GLU A 198 3.89 -8.36 1.39
CA GLU A 198 2.81 -7.39 1.54
C GLU A 198 3.22 -6.00 1.04
N THR A 199 4.48 -5.59 1.28
CA THR A 199 5.04 -4.38 0.67
C THR A 199 4.90 -4.40 -0.86
N GLY A 200 5.20 -5.53 -1.49
CA GLY A 200 5.02 -5.71 -2.93
C GLY A 200 3.56 -5.58 -3.38
N ARG A 201 2.63 -6.20 -2.65
CA ARG A 201 1.18 -6.11 -2.94
C ARG A 201 0.65 -4.68 -2.80
N ILE A 202 1.08 -3.96 -1.77
CA ILE A 202 0.73 -2.54 -1.57
C ILE A 202 1.24 -1.70 -2.74
N ILE A 203 2.50 -1.89 -3.16
CA ILE A 203 3.07 -1.19 -4.31
C ILE A 203 2.19 -1.44 -5.55
N LEU A 204 1.87 -2.70 -5.86
CA LEU A 204 1.03 -3.02 -7.01
C LEU A 204 -0.38 -2.44 -6.89
N SER A 205 -1.00 -2.54 -5.71
CA SER A 205 -2.33 -1.99 -5.46
C SER A 205 -2.36 -0.48 -5.68
N ALA A 206 -1.36 0.24 -5.16
CA ALA A 206 -1.25 1.68 -5.39
C ALA A 206 -1.04 2.03 -6.87
N PHE A 207 -0.20 1.29 -7.58
CA PHE A 207 0.02 1.52 -9.02
C PHE A 207 -1.21 1.25 -9.88
N ARG A 208 -2.06 0.31 -9.48
CA ARG A 208 -3.31 -0.02 -10.21
C ARG A 208 -4.42 0.99 -9.93
N ASN A 209 -4.51 1.49 -8.71
CA ASN A 209 -5.67 2.23 -8.20
C ASN A 209 -5.46 3.74 -8.04
N ALA A 210 -4.20 4.20 -7.90
CA ALA A 210 -3.88 5.61 -7.74
C ALA A 210 -3.25 6.21 -9.00
N LYS A 211 -3.53 7.47 -9.26
CA LYS A 211 -2.79 8.27 -10.24
C LYS A 211 -1.50 8.75 -9.59
N LEU A 212 -0.41 8.01 -9.81
CA LEU A 212 0.90 8.33 -9.24
C LEU A 212 1.68 9.30 -10.11
N ASP A 213 2.38 10.22 -9.46
CA ASP A 213 3.37 11.09 -10.10
C ASP A 213 4.72 10.38 -10.15
N PHE A 214 5.07 9.83 -11.31
CA PHE A 214 6.32 9.09 -11.49
C PHE A 214 7.58 9.95 -11.28
N ALA A 215 7.51 11.27 -11.49
CA ALA A 215 8.62 12.15 -11.21
C ALA A 215 8.87 12.28 -9.71
N LYS A 216 7.80 12.42 -8.91
CA LYS A 216 7.89 12.42 -7.43
C LYS A 216 8.38 11.07 -6.90
N LEU A 217 7.84 9.96 -7.41
CA LEU A 217 8.27 8.61 -7.03
C LEU A 217 9.77 8.43 -7.30
N ASN A 218 10.21 8.72 -8.51
CA ASN A 218 11.60 8.58 -8.94
C ASN A 218 12.55 9.48 -8.13
N LYS A 219 12.15 10.72 -7.86
CA LYS A 219 12.91 11.66 -7.01
C LYS A 219 13.05 11.14 -5.58
N SER A 220 11.99 10.63 -5.00
CA SER A 220 12.00 10.05 -3.64
C SER A 220 12.86 8.79 -3.58
N ALA A 221 12.72 7.89 -4.56
CA ALA A 221 13.50 6.68 -4.66
C ALA A 221 15.00 6.94 -4.89
N SER A 222 15.34 7.95 -5.70
CA SER A 222 16.73 8.38 -5.92
C SER A 222 17.39 8.86 -4.64
N ARG A 223 16.69 9.66 -3.84
CA ARG A 223 17.18 10.15 -2.55
C ARG A 223 17.44 9.04 -1.54
N ARG A 224 16.71 7.91 -1.65
CA ARG A 224 16.90 6.70 -0.82
C ARG A 224 17.86 5.69 -1.44
N GLY A 225 18.35 5.91 -2.65
CA GLY A 225 19.23 4.98 -3.37
C GLY A 225 18.56 3.67 -3.80
N ILE A 226 17.24 3.62 -3.88
CA ILE A 226 16.45 2.41 -4.18
C ILE A 226 15.76 2.43 -5.55
N ASN A 227 16.08 3.38 -6.40
CA ASN A 227 15.50 3.58 -7.72
C ASN A 227 15.46 2.31 -8.58
N GLY A 228 16.63 1.64 -8.70
CA GLY A 228 16.73 0.45 -9.53
C GLY A 228 15.94 -0.73 -9.01
N GLU A 229 15.76 -0.82 -7.70
CA GLU A 229 14.97 -1.86 -7.04
C GLU A 229 13.47 -1.67 -7.28
N LEU A 230 12.97 -0.45 -7.06
CA LEU A 230 11.57 -0.13 -7.36
C LEU A 230 11.23 -0.32 -8.84
N ARG A 231 12.12 0.06 -9.74
CA ARG A 231 11.95 -0.18 -11.17
C ARG A 231 11.87 -1.66 -11.52
N ALA A 232 12.64 -2.52 -10.85
CA ALA A 232 12.56 -3.96 -11.03
C ALA A 232 11.20 -4.51 -10.62
N ILE A 233 10.65 -4.06 -9.48
CA ILE A 233 9.32 -4.48 -9.00
C ILE A 233 8.22 -4.02 -9.96
N ILE A 234 8.25 -2.75 -10.35
CA ILE A 234 7.25 -2.14 -11.23
C ILE A 234 7.27 -2.80 -12.61
N GLY A 235 8.46 -3.00 -13.19
CA GLY A 235 8.60 -3.63 -14.52
C GLY A 235 8.09 -5.08 -14.55
N MET A 236 8.17 -5.82 -13.43
CA MET A 236 7.65 -7.19 -13.34
C MET A 236 6.14 -7.25 -13.12
N ALA A 237 5.55 -6.15 -12.70
CA ALA A 237 4.13 -6.08 -12.38
C ALA A 237 3.23 -5.96 -13.61
N GLY A 238 3.80 -5.84 -14.82
CA GLY A 238 3.04 -5.65 -16.06
C GLY A 238 2.21 -4.36 -16.07
N ILE A 239 2.63 -3.37 -15.30
CA ILE A 239 1.95 -2.08 -15.21
C ILE A 239 2.46 -1.19 -16.35
N ASP A 240 1.53 -0.52 -17.02
CA ASP A 240 1.89 0.50 -18.01
C ASP A 240 2.55 1.69 -17.31
N VAL A 241 3.86 1.84 -17.54
CA VAL A 241 4.71 2.87 -16.95
C VAL A 241 5.60 3.48 -18.02
N PRO A 242 6.05 4.74 -17.82
CA PRO A 242 7.00 5.37 -18.71
C PRO A 242 8.25 4.51 -18.93
N ALA A 243 8.76 4.45 -20.17
CA ALA A 243 9.91 3.61 -20.54
C ALA A 243 11.16 3.86 -19.67
N GLU A 244 11.32 5.07 -19.14
CA GLU A 244 12.39 5.41 -18.21
C GLU A 244 12.32 4.63 -16.89
N MET A 245 11.12 4.21 -16.48
CA MET A 245 10.90 3.44 -15.24
C MET A 245 11.25 1.96 -15.40
N THR A 246 11.52 1.48 -16.60
CA THR A 246 11.93 0.09 -16.87
C THR A 246 13.43 -0.06 -17.12
N LYS A 247 14.19 1.05 -17.15
CA LYS A 247 15.64 1.05 -17.35
C LYS A 247 16.42 1.04 -16.03
N ASN A 248 17.68 0.60 -16.07
CA ASN A 248 18.60 0.60 -14.92
C ASN A 248 18.00 -0.13 -13.67
N VAL A 249 17.39 -1.26 -13.88
CA VAL A 249 16.84 -2.10 -12.81
C VAL A 249 17.95 -2.73 -11.98
N LYS A 250 17.74 -2.81 -10.67
CA LYS A 250 18.59 -3.55 -9.73
C LYS A 250 17.77 -4.65 -9.08
N ARG A 251 18.34 -5.84 -8.99
CA ARG A 251 17.75 -6.97 -8.30
C ARG A 251 18.59 -7.34 -7.09
N ASN A 252 17.93 -7.61 -6.01
CA ASN A 252 18.50 -8.12 -4.77
C ASN A 252 17.54 -9.13 -4.16
N ARG A 253 17.93 -9.76 -3.04
CA ARG A 253 17.11 -10.78 -2.36
C ARG A 253 15.68 -10.29 -2.03
N TYR A 254 15.50 -9.03 -1.68
CA TYR A 254 14.18 -8.46 -1.35
C TYR A 254 13.32 -8.28 -2.59
N VAL A 255 13.90 -7.76 -3.67
CA VAL A 255 13.23 -7.64 -4.97
C VAL A 255 12.78 -9.00 -5.47
N GLU A 256 13.66 -10.03 -5.40
CA GLU A 256 13.32 -11.40 -5.82
C GLU A 256 12.25 -12.02 -4.92
N SER A 257 12.27 -11.76 -3.61
CA SER A 257 11.21 -12.18 -2.68
C SER A 257 9.86 -11.58 -3.06
N ILE A 258 9.82 -10.25 -3.29
CA ILE A 258 8.61 -9.56 -3.73
C ILE A 258 8.10 -10.12 -5.06
N ILE A 259 8.98 -10.25 -6.06
CA ILE A 259 8.63 -10.77 -7.38
C ILE A 259 8.08 -12.20 -7.26
N SER A 260 8.72 -13.04 -6.46
CA SER A 260 8.28 -14.42 -6.22
C SER A 260 6.91 -14.47 -5.52
N ALA A 261 6.69 -13.61 -4.53
CA ALA A 261 5.42 -13.51 -3.83
C ALA A 261 4.28 -13.04 -4.76
N LEU A 262 4.57 -12.05 -5.61
CA LEU A 262 3.63 -11.53 -6.60
C LEU A 262 3.24 -12.59 -7.64
N ARG A 263 4.20 -13.39 -8.10
CA ARG A 263 3.94 -14.50 -9.06
C ARG A 263 3.08 -15.60 -8.46
N ARG A 264 3.20 -15.88 -7.16
CA ARG A 264 2.39 -16.89 -6.46
C ARG A 264 0.97 -16.42 -6.15
N GLY A 265 0.75 -15.12 -6.06
CA GLY A 265 -0.54 -14.51 -5.74
C GLY A 265 -1.32 -14.04 -6.97
N ILE A 266 -0.72 -14.19 -8.16
CA ILE A 266 -1.32 -13.96 -9.47
C ILE A 266 -1.72 -15.33 -10.04
#